data_967478634cad0054d4129f34eb753a48
#
_entry.id   967478634cad0054d4129f34eb753a48
#
_cell.length_a   1.000
_cell.length_b   1.000
_cell.length_c   1.000
_cell.angle_alpha   90.00
_cell.angle_beta   90.00
_cell.angle_gamma   90.00
#
_symmetry.space_group_name_H-M   'P 1'
#
loop_
_entity.id
_entity.type
_entity.pdbx_description
1 polymer ?
#
loop_
_entity_poly.entity_id
_entity_poly.type
_entity_poly.pdbx_seq_one_letter_code
_entity_poly.pdbx_strand_id
1 'polypeptide(L)'
;MATTITRHTKRGSVPRVSAVFFLFFAWFAIAAATAYSQSPQKPVIAPDLAARLAKYKPVKMPFDSSHLSDREKQMVAKLVDAAGLLDCIFWRQSDPEGLKLYVSLADSKNPQDQMLRELLKINGGRFDQIDDEKPFVGTDPMPPGRGFFLPHETRANLEQQISRGRFEKSAVYSPYTIEKICAIGTDAEYYGPCFDPYHAAFGDFLNPMAEDLREAAALSDDPAFAKFLLLRADALLSDDYYPSDLAWMDLENPKFDVVFAPYEVYLDGLLGVKTSYGASIMIRNDAESQKLAMFQKYVPELEESLPLPPEDLPSERGKHQPMEVVDAIYRAGDLLHGYQAVADNLPNDPRIHVEKGSKKIFWKNFLDARVNFVILPLAEHLMPPEQAKMVTGEGTLDFVVLHEISHGLGPTYVHGSKRGIGEAIGPQYSALEEAKADITGMMCVKWLVDHGAIPKEKLNEIYASFLGDGFRTIRFGIAEAHGAAAMMEISYLSERGAIHRDPSTEFYAVDFQKMPAAMASLAKELLEQEATGDRARTENWFKKYAVMPPELAAALAKGSDIPVDVDPDFDFHPPVR
;
A
#
# COMPACT_ATOMS: atom_id res chain seq x y z
N MET A 1 13.95 -89.75 -1.71
CA MET A 1 15.23 -90.12 -1.07
C MET A 1 15.44 -89.22 0.14
N ALA A 2 15.36 -89.84 1.29
CA ALA A 2 15.56 -89.22 2.59
C ALA A 2 17.07 -89.05 2.86
N THR A 3 17.45 -87.97 3.52
CA THR A 3 18.66 -87.98 4.35
C THR A 3 18.48 -87.03 5.54
N THR A 4 18.38 -87.57 6.67
CA THR A 4 18.41 -87.01 8.05
C THR A 4 19.84 -86.75 8.38
N ILE A 5 20.17 -85.64 9.10
CA ILE A 5 21.29 -85.56 10.02
C ILE A 5 21.05 -84.44 11.12
N THR A 6 20.82 -84.92 12.27
CA THR A 6 21.30 -84.72 13.66
C THR A 6 21.59 -83.30 14.16
N ARG A 7 20.95 -83.04 15.30
CA ARG A 7 21.18 -81.98 16.31
C ARG A 7 22.55 -82.06 16.92
N HIS A 8 23.17 -80.86 17.10
CA HIS A 8 24.15 -80.67 18.20
C HIS A 8 23.83 -79.37 18.94
N THR A 9 23.46 -79.58 20.19
CA THR A 9 23.32 -78.58 21.26
C THR A 9 24.70 -78.12 21.75
N LYS A 10 24.97 -76.79 21.73
CA LYS A 10 25.98 -76.20 22.60
C LYS A 10 25.36 -75.05 23.40
N ARG A 11 25.32 -75.21 24.71
CA ARG A 11 25.08 -74.18 25.70
C ARG A 11 26.26 -73.22 25.69
N GLY A 12 25.99 -71.93 25.44
CA GLY A 12 26.93 -70.81 25.56
C GLY A 12 26.32 -69.71 26.46
N SER A 13 27.04 -69.38 27.48
CA SER A 13 26.73 -68.47 28.58
C SER A 13 26.33 -67.07 28.12
N VAL A 14 25.31 -66.50 28.75
CA VAL A 14 24.82 -65.13 28.63
C VAL A 14 25.72 -64.20 29.47
N PRO A 15 26.30 -63.14 28.90
CA PRO A 15 26.87 -62.06 29.72
C PRO A 15 25.75 -61.09 30.14
N ARG A 16 25.71 -60.77 31.43
CA ARG A 16 24.93 -59.73 32.03
C ARG A 16 25.39 -58.35 31.48
N VAL A 17 24.60 -57.75 30.58
CA VAL A 17 24.67 -56.31 30.26
C VAL A 17 23.25 -55.79 30.40
N SER A 18 22.91 -55.33 31.57
CA SER A 18 21.61 -54.68 31.80
C SER A 18 21.68 -53.84 33.07
N ALA A 19 22.17 -52.65 33.01
CA ALA A 19 21.92 -51.62 34.02
C ALA A 19 22.21 -50.16 33.53
N VAL A 20 22.76 -49.97 32.31
CA VAL A 20 23.19 -48.60 31.91
C VAL A 20 22.22 -47.99 30.89
N PHE A 21 21.38 -48.78 30.22
CA PHE A 21 20.43 -48.28 29.17
C PHE A 21 19.16 -47.67 29.76
N PHE A 22 18.77 -47.94 30.99
CA PHE A 22 17.52 -47.38 31.57
C PHE A 22 17.70 -45.96 32.14
N LEU A 23 18.92 -45.52 32.44
CA LEU A 23 19.20 -44.17 32.98
C LEU A 23 19.26 -43.11 31.84
N PHE A 24 19.62 -43.48 30.63
CA PHE A 24 19.63 -42.54 29.48
C PHE A 24 18.25 -42.25 28.93
N PHE A 25 17.30 -43.20 28.97
CA PHE A 25 15.93 -42.96 28.55
C PHE A 25 15.12 -42.11 29.54
N ALA A 26 15.40 -42.20 30.83
CA ALA A 26 14.75 -41.37 31.83
C ALA A 26 15.22 -39.92 31.78
N TRP A 27 16.47 -39.65 31.39
CA TRP A 27 16.97 -38.27 31.22
C TRP A 27 16.44 -37.60 29.95
N PHE A 28 16.25 -38.33 28.88
CA PHE A 28 15.64 -37.81 27.64
C PHE A 28 14.14 -37.53 27.81
N ALA A 29 13.43 -38.35 28.58
CA ALA A 29 12.02 -38.12 28.87
C ALA A 29 11.80 -36.93 29.82
N ILE A 30 12.69 -36.66 30.77
CA ILE A 30 12.62 -35.50 31.66
C ILE A 30 13.01 -34.20 30.90
N ALA A 31 13.99 -34.25 29.99
CA ALA A 31 14.36 -33.12 29.15
C ALA A 31 13.27 -32.79 28.14
N ALA A 32 12.55 -33.78 27.59
CA ALA A 32 11.40 -33.57 26.71
C ALA A 32 10.16 -33.06 27.46
N ALA A 33 9.95 -33.47 28.73
CA ALA A 33 8.84 -32.98 29.55
C ALA A 33 9.05 -31.55 30.07
N THR A 34 10.30 -31.10 30.25
CA THR A 34 10.61 -29.70 30.62
C THR A 34 10.54 -28.74 29.45
N ALA A 35 10.61 -29.21 28.19
CA ALA A 35 10.42 -28.38 27.00
C ALA A 35 8.93 -28.15 26.66
N TYR A 36 8.00 -28.91 27.24
CA TYR A 36 6.54 -28.84 26.96
C TYR A 36 5.74 -28.08 28.03
N SER A 37 6.37 -27.48 29.03
CA SER A 37 5.69 -26.76 30.12
C SER A 37 6.14 -25.31 30.26
N GLN A 38 6.41 -24.62 29.18
CA GLN A 38 6.32 -23.16 29.20
C GLN A 38 4.86 -22.84 28.85
N SER A 39 4.09 -22.42 29.86
CA SER A 39 2.84 -21.69 29.63
C SER A 39 3.18 -20.59 28.60
N PRO A 40 2.36 -20.37 27.55
CA PRO A 40 2.63 -19.32 26.60
C PRO A 40 2.82 -18.01 27.37
N GLN A 41 4.04 -17.51 27.40
CA GLN A 41 4.30 -16.20 27.99
C GLN A 41 3.38 -15.21 27.29
N LYS A 42 2.62 -14.45 28.09
CA LYS A 42 1.81 -13.38 27.51
C LYS A 42 2.73 -12.50 26.67
N PRO A 43 2.35 -12.17 25.43
CA PRO A 43 3.17 -11.31 24.60
C PRO A 43 3.43 -9.98 25.31
N VAL A 44 4.62 -9.46 25.16
CA VAL A 44 4.97 -8.13 25.65
C VAL A 44 4.15 -7.11 24.88
N ILE A 45 3.41 -6.26 25.57
CA ILE A 45 2.61 -5.18 24.97
C ILE A 45 3.36 -3.87 25.18
N ALA A 46 3.48 -3.06 24.13
CA ALA A 46 4.08 -1.74 24.20
C ALA A 46 3.34 -0.86 25.23
N PRO A 47 4.06 -0.10 26.07
CA PRO A 47 3.44 0.71 27.12
C PRO A 47 2.78 1.99 26.57
N ASP A 48 3.04 2.36 25.32
CA ASP A 48 2.68 3.62 24.67
C ASP A 48 1.47 3.52 23.73
N LEU A 49 0.59 2.52 23.92
CA LEU A 49 -0.58 2.29 23.04
C LEU A 49 -1.43 3.54 22.84
N ALA A 50 -1.67 4.32 23.90
CA ALA A 50 -2.46 5.55 23.81
C ALA A 50 -1.78 6.61 22.92
N ALA A 51 -0.44 6.73 22.99
CA ALA A 51 0.30 7.66 22.15
C ALA A 51 0.30 7.22 20.67
N ARG A 52 0.35 5.90 20.42
CA ARG A 52 0.23 5.35 19.06
C ARG A 52 -1.16 5.58 18.48
N LEU A 53 -2.22 5.35 19.24
CA LEU A 53 -3.61 5.62 18.80
C LEU A 53 -3.83 7.11 18.52
N ALA A 54 -3.23 8.01 19.29
CA ALA A 54 -3.36 9.44 19.08
C ALA A 54 -2.80 9.93 17.73
N LYS A 55 -1.97 9.12 17.05
CA LYS A 55 -1.49 9.42 15.69
C LYS A 55 -2.59 9.27 14.62
N TYR A 56 -3.68 8.58 14.92
CA TYR A 56 -4.80 8.35 14.02
C TYR A 56 -6.03 9.14 14.47
N LYS A 57 -6.60 9.92 13.57
CA LYS A 57 -7.84 10.66 13.84
C LYS A 57 -9.03 9.82 13.43
N PRO A 58 -9.90 9.38 14.37
CA PRO A 58 -11.18 8.76 13.98
C PRO A 58 -12.04 9.77 13.22
N VAL A 59 -12.47 9.43 12.00
CA VAL A 59 -13.28 10.28 11.12
C VAL A 59 -14.46 9.51 10.59
N LYS A 60 -15.67 10.03 10.83
CA LYS A 60 -16.87 9.49 10.20
C LYS A 60 -16.81 9.66 8.69
N MET A 61 -17.06 8.58 7.96
CA MET A 61 -17.18 8.54 6.51
C MET A 61 -18.64 8.24 6.14
N PRO A 62 -19.55 9.24 6.26
CA PRO A 62 -20.97 9.00 6.05
C PRO A 62 -21.26 8.72 4.59
N PHE A 63 -22.19 7.79 4.36
CA PHE A 63 -22.71 7.48 3.03
C PHE A 63 -24.14 7.97 2.87
N ASP A 64 -24.33 9.06 2.11
CA ASP A 64 -25.66 9.54 1.76
C ASP A 64 -26.31 8.67 0.67
N SER A 65 -27.11 7.72 1.08
CA SER A 65 -27.88 6.86 0.18
C SER A 65 -29.27 7.41 -0.18
N SER A 66 -29.62 8.65 0.20
CA SER A 66 -30.97 9.21 0.02
C SER A 66 -31.39 9.33 -1.45
N HIS A 67 -30.42 9.51 -2.33
CA HIS A 67 -30.61 9.66 -3.78
C HIS A 67 -30.52 8.33 -4.56
N LEU A 68 -30.30 7.21 -3.87
CA LEU A 68 -30.17 5.89 -4.48
C LEU A 68 -31.53 5.16 -4.51
N SER A 69 -31.74 4.40 -5.58
CA SER A 69 -32.84 3.45 -5.68
C SER A 69 -32.67 2.29 -4.68
N ASP A 70 -33.74 1.58 -4.37
CA ASP A 70 -33.68 0.42 -3.48
C ASP A 70 -32.82 -0.70 -4.06
N ARG A 71 -32.75 -0.83 -5.38
CA ARG A 71 -31.85 -1.80 -6.05
C ARG A 71 -30.38 -1.42 -5.87
N GLU A 72 -30.04 -0.15 -6.05
CA GLU A 72 -28.67 0.34 -5.82
C GLU A 72 -28.23 0.17 -4.36
N LYS A 73 -29.11 0.44 -3.39
CA LYS A 73 -28.84 0.19 -1.96
C LYS A 73 -28.55 -1.28 -1.68
N GLN A 74 -29.35 -2.19 -2.28
CA GLN A 74 -29.13 -3.63 -2.15
C GLN A 74 -27.82 -4.06 -2.83
N MET A 75 -27.49 -3.50 -4.00
CA MET A 75 -26.22 -3.75 -4.69
C MET A 75 -25.03 -3.33 -3.82
N VAL A 76 -25.06 -2.12 -3.25
CA VAL A 76 -24.00 -1.64 -2.34
C VAL A 76 -23.86 -2.57 -1.14
N ALA A 77 -24.97 -3.02 -0.52
CA ALA A 77 -24.92 -3.94 0.61
C ALA A 77 -24.21 -5.25 0.23
N LYS A 78 -24.50 -5.83 -0.95
CA LYS A 78 -23.83 -7.03 -1.45
C LYS A 78 -22.33 -6.82 -1.70
N LEU A 79 -21.95 -5.69 -2.25
CA LEU A 79 -20.54 -5.32 -2.42
C LEU A 79 -19.82 -5.18 -1.06
N VAL A 80 -20.49 -4.61 -0.06
CA VAL A 80 -19.94 -4.49 1.30
C VAL A 80 -19.79 -5.85 1.98
N ASP A 81 -20.78 -6.75 1.84
CA ASP A 81 -20.70 -8.12 2.36
C ASP A 81 -19.49 -8.87 1.76
N ALA A 82 -19.31 -8.77 0.43
CA ALA A 82 -18.15 -9.30 -0.27
C ALA A 82 -16.82 -8.71 0.25
N ALA A 83 -16.77 -7.39 0.44
CA ALA A 83 -15.56 -6.71 0.94
C ALA A 83 -15.21 -7.15 2.37
N GLY A 84 -16.21 -7.39 3.22
CA GLY A 84 -15.99 -7.93 4.57
C GLY A 84 -15.32 -9.33 4.57
N LEU A 85 -15.64 -10.17 3.58
CA LEU A 85 -14.96 -11.46 3.39
C LEU A 85 -13.52 -11.29 2.91
N LEU A 86 -13.27 -10.29 2.05
CA LEU A 86 -11.92 -9.95 1.56
C LEU A 86 -11.03 -9.48 2.73
N ASP A 87 -11.56 -8.71 3.66
CA ASP A 87 -10.83 -8.27 4.85
C ASP A 87 -10.33 -9.46 5.68
N CYS A 88 -11.13 -10.54 5.76
CA CYS A 88 -10.71 -11.77 6.41
C CYS A 88 -9.49 -12.44 5.75
N ILE A 89 -9.34 -12.31 4.41
CA ILE A 89 -8.18 -12.81 3.68
C ILE A 89 -6.97 -11.92 3.98
N PHE A 90 -7.14 -10.62 3.89
CA PHE A 90 -6.06 -9.64 4.14
C PHE A 90 -5.39 -9.87 5.50
N TRP A 91 -6.16 -10.04 6.58
CA TRP A 91 -5.60 -10.34 7.90
C TRP A 91 -4.70 -11.59 7.91
N ARG A 92 -5.04 -12.60 7.09
CA ARG A 92 -4.24 -13.82 6.95
C ARG A 92 -2.98 -13.60 6.12
N GLN A 93 -3.02 -12.66 5.18
CA GLN A 93 -1.86 -12.25 4.39
C GLN A 93 -0.94 -11.31 5.17
N SER A 94 -1.51 -10.42 5.98
CA SER A 94 -0.75 -9.43 6.76
C SER A 94 -0.12 -10.05 8.01
N ASP A 95 -0.93 -10.44 9.00
CA ASP A 95 -0.44 -10.98 10.28
C ASP A 95 -1.43 -11.99 10.89
N PRO A 96 -1.30 -13.29 10.56
CA PRO A 96 -2.18 -14.33 11.12
C PRO A 96 -2.19 -14.41 12.65
N GLU A 97 -1.07 -14.09 13.30
CA GLU A 97 -0.99 -14.08 14.77
C GLU A 97 -1.67 -12.83 15.36
N GLY A 98 -1.57 -11.71 14.66
CA GLY A 98 -2.31 -10.48 14.97
C GLY A 98 -3.82 -10.70 14.91
N LEU A 99 -4.31 -11.41 13.88
CA LEU A 99 -5.71 -11.80 13.75
C LEU A 99 -6.21 -12.62 14.94
N LYS A 100 -5.45 -13.64 15.36
CA LYS A 100 -5.80 -14.46 16.53
C LYS A 100 -5.93 -13.60 17.79
N LEU A 101 -5.01 -12.68 17.98
CA LEU A 101 -5.03 -11.75 19.12
C LEU A 101 -6.24 -10.81 19.02
N TYR A 102 -6.47 -10.18 17.87
CA TYR A 102 -7.61 -9.30 17.61
C TYR A 102 -8.96 -9.95 17.94
N VAL A 103 -9.16 -11.19 17.49
CA VAL A 103 -10.38 -11.96 17.77
C VAL A 103 -10.48 -12.31 19.26
N SER A 104 -9.37 -12.69 19.91
CA SER A 104 -9.37 -13.06 21.33
C SER A 104 -9.73 -11.90 22.27
N LEU A 105 -9.55 -10.65 21.80
CA LEU A 105 -9.85 -9.42 22.57
C LEU A 105 -11.26 -8.89 22.34
N ALA A 106 -12.08 -9.52 21.52
CA ALA A 106 -13.39 -8.99 21.08
C ALA A 106 -14.33 -8.64 22.24
N ASP A 107 -14.38 -9.45 23.28
CA ASP A 107 -15.26 -9.30 24.42
C ASP A 107 -14.61 -8.63 25.65
N SER A 108 -13.32 -8.24 25.55
CA SER A 108 -12.60 -7.64 26.67
C SER A 108 -13.17 -6.28 27.04
N LYS A 109 -13.38 -6.06 28.34
CA LYS A 109 -13.79 -4.77 28.91
C LYS A 109 -12.62 -3.98 29.51
N ASN A 110 -11.41 -4.55 29.45
CA ASN A 110 -10.21 -3.87 29.89
C ASN A 110 -9.86 -2.73 28.92
N PRO A 111 -9.70 -1.48 29.36
CA PRO A 111 -9.37 -0.36 28.48
C PRO A 111 -8.06 -0.55 27.70
N GLN A 112 -7.07 -1.21 28.29
CA GLN A 112 -5.79 -1.48 27.62
C GLN A 112 -5.96 -2.50 26.47
N ASP A 113 -6.78 -3.52 26.69
CA ASP A 113 -7.10 -4.50 25.63
C ASP A 113 -7.93 -3.87 24.52
N GLN A 114 -8.81 -2.92 24.84
CA GLN A 114 -9.58 -2.18 23.83
C GLN A 114 -8.67 -1.28 22.98
N MET A 115 -7.73 -0.55 23.60
CA MET A 115 -6.72 0.22 22.85
C MET A 115 -5.85 -0.68 21.98
N LEU A 116 -5.43 -1.83 22.50
CA LEU A 116 -4.65 -2.80 21.75
C LEU A 116 -5.44 -3.33 20.55
N ARG A 117 -6.70 -3.69 20.77
CA ARG A 117 -7.59 -4.19 19.72
C ARG A 117 -7.79 -3.17 18.61
N GLU A 118 -7.94 -1.88 18.96
CA GLU A 118 -8.07 -0.80 17.98
C GLU A 118 -6.78 -0.61 17.16
N LEU A 119 -5.60 -0.63 17.79
CA LEU A 119 -4.32 -0.59 17.07
C LEU A 119 -4.13 -1.78 16.14
N LEU A 120 -4.50 -2.99 16.58
CA LEU A 120 -4.48 -4.18 15.74
C LEU A 120 -5.38 -4.00 14.51
N LYS A 121 -6.59 -3.45 14.70
CA LYS A 121 -7.53 -3.15 13.60
C LYS A 121 -6.94 -2.14 12.63
N ILE A 122 -6.48 -0.99 13.13
CA ILE A 122 -5.92 0.07 12.27
C ILE A 122 -4.77 -0.45 11.42
N ASN A 123 -3.86 -1.25 12.00
CA ASN A 123 -2.67 -1.72 11.31
C ASN A 123 -2.84 -3.07 10.57
N GLY A 124 -3.99 -3.74 10.71
CA GLY A 124 -4.17 -5.10 10.18
C GLY A 124 -3.14 -6.11 10.72
N GLY A 125 -2.58 -5.88 11.92
CA GLY A 125 -1.52 -6.68 12.51
C GLY A 125 -0.90 -6.06 13.75
N ARG A 126 0.22 -6.64 14.22
CA ARG A 126 0.94 -6.27 15.45
C ARG A 126 2.03 -5.20 15.26
N PHE A 127 2.15 -4.63 14.07
CA PHE A 127 3.24 -3.74 13.66
C PHE A 127 2.69 -2.38 13.26
N ASP A 128 3.32 -1.30 13.72
CA ASP A 128 2.88 0.09 13.50
C ASP A 128 3.34 0.56 12.11
N GLN A 129 2.43 0.59 11.15
CA GLN A 129 2.74 0.89 9.74
C GLN A 129 3.18 2.34 9.49
N ILE A 130 2.92 3.26 10.43
CA ILE A 130 3.39 4.65 10.35
C ILE A 130 4.56 4.95 11.30
N ASP A 131 5.21 3.91 11.84
CA ASP A 131 6.40 4.02 12.69
C ASP A 131 7.40 2.89 12.35
N ASP A 132 7.85 2.83 11.10
CA ASP A 132 8.86 1.88 10.59
C ASP A 132 8.53 0.41 10.94
N GLU A 133 7.26 0.03 10.91
CA GLU A 133 6.78 -1.33 11.22
C GLU A 133 7.23 -1.87 12.59
N LYS A 134 7.46 -0.98 13.56
CA LYS A 134 7.84 -1.36 14.92
C LYS A 134 6.73 -2.18 15.59
N PRO A 135 7.08 -3.30 16.25
CA PRO A 135 6.09 -4.09 16.96
C PRO A 135 5.51 -3.32 18.14
N PHE A 136 4.20 -3.36 18.31
CA PHE A 136 3.54 -2.97 19.56
C PHE A 136 3.02 -4.20 20.34
N VAL A 137 3.17 -5.39 19.75
CA VAL A 137 2.98 -6.69 20.40
C VAL A 137 4.19 -7.58 20.09
N GLY A 138 4.86 -8.05 21.14
CA GLY A 138 6.12 -8.78 21.00
C GLY A 138 7.32 -7.86 20.89
N THR A 139 8.48 -8.44 20.58
CA THR A 139 9.76 -7.73 20.42
C THR A 139 10.45 -8.05 19.10
N ASP A 140 9.95 -9.06 18.40
CA ASP A 140 10.54 -9.48 17.14
C ASP A 140 10.17 -8.51 16.02
N PRO A 141 11.07 -8.24 15.07
CA PRO A 141 10.75 -7.43 13.90
C PRO A 141 9.67 -8.13 13.06
N MET A 142 8.99 -7.34 12.25
CA MET A 142 8.00 -7.88 11.32
C MET A 142 8.66 -8.91 10.38
N PRO A 143 8.05 -10.11 10.23
CA PRO A 143 8.53 -11.09 9.26
C PRO A 143 8.45 -10.53 7.83
N PRO A 144 9.53 -10.54 7.03
CA PRO A 144 9.51 -9.97 5.68
C PRO A 144 8.52 -10.67 4.74
N GLY A 145 8.24 -11.96 4.99
CA GLY A 145 7.26 -12.74 4.21
C GLY A 145 5.83 -12.66 4.75
N ARG A 146 5.60 -11.98 5.87
CA ARG A 146 4.28 -11.86 6.53
C ARG A 146 3.50 -13.19 6.54
N GLY A 147 2.22 -13.18 6.23
CA GLY A 147 1.39 -14.39 6.12
C GLY A 147 1.47 -15.09 4.76
N PHE A 148 2.24 -14.58 3.78
CA PHE A 148 2.40 -15.22 2.47
C PHE A 148 3.33 -16.44 2.48
N PHE A 149 4.22 -16.51 3.46
CA PHE A 149 5.22 -17.56 3.58
C PHE A 149 5.19 -18.20 4.96
N LEU A 150 5.74 -19.39 5.06
CA LEU A 150 5.89 -20.06 6.35
C LEU A 150 6.83 -19.25 7.27
N PRO A 151 6.65 -19.34 8.59
CA PRO A 151 7.51 -18.66 9.55
C PRO A 151 9.00 -18.96 9.31
N HIS A 152 9.83 -17.90 9.35
CA HIS A 152 11.28 -17.98 9.16
C HIS A 152 11.74 -18.36 7.75
N GLU A 153 10.83 -18.33 6.74
CA GLU A 153 11.23 -18.55 5.36
C GLU A 153 12.20 -17.45 4.87
N THR A 154 13.11 -17.82 3.98
CA THR A 154 14.11 -16.91 3.42
C THR A 154 14.18 -17.06 1.91
N ARG A 155 14.49 -15.96 1.20
CA ARG A 155 14.74 -16.00 -0.24
C ARG A 155 15.78 -17.06 -0.61
N ALA A 156 16.87 -17.17 0.16
CA ALA A 156 17.93 -18.15 -0.10
C ALA A 156 17.43 -19.60 0.01
N ASN A 157 16.53 -19.89 0.99
CA ASN A 157 15.94 -21.22 1.10
C ASN A 157 15.01 -21.51 -0.08
N LEU A 158 14.13 -20.58 -0.47
CA LEU A 158 13.25 -20.73 -1.62
C LEU A 158 14.04 -20.99 -2.90
N GLU A 159 15.08 -20.23 -3.19
CA GLU A 159 15.95 -20.43 -4.35
C GLU A 159 16.66 -21.81 -4.31
N GLN A 160 17.07 -22.25 -3.13
CA GLN A 160 17.63 -23.57 -2.95
C GLN A 160 16.59 -24.68 -3.23
N GLN A 161 15.35 -24.53 -2.77
CA GLN A 161 14.28 -25.51 -3.02
C GLN A 161 13.92 -25.56 -4.51
N ILE A 162 13.89 -24.41 -5.20
CA ILE A 162 13.70 -24.33 -6.66
C ILE A 162 14.84 -25.06 -7.37
N SER A 163 16.10 -24.78 -7.01
CA SER A 163 17.28 -25.40 -7.64
C SER A 163 17.34 -26.92 -7.47
N ARG A 164 16.71 -27.43 -6.41
CA ARG A 164 16.56 -28.88 -6.13
C ARG A 164 15.35 -29.52 -6.79
N GLY A 165 14.55 -28.73 -7.52
CA GLY A 165 13.31 -29.20 -8.17
C GLY A 165 12.19 -29.59 -7.18
N ARG A 166 12.21 -29.03 -5.95
CA ARG A 166 11.15 -29.24 -4.97
C ARG A 166 9.97 -28.30 -5.18
N PHE A 167 10.26 -27.08 -5.60
CA PHE A 167 9.25 -26.08 -5.94
C PHE A 167 9.43 -25.67 -7.40
N GLU A 168 8.29 -25.51 -8.08
CA GLU A 168 8.27 -24.86 -9.39
C GLU A 168 8.49 -23.35 -9.21
N LYS A 169 9.44 -22.80 -9.99
CA LYS A 169 9.76 -21.38 -9.94
C LYS A 169 8.52 -20.50 -10.20
N SER A 170 7.70 -20.91 -11.16
CA SER A 170 6.44 -20.22 -11.48
C SER A 170 5.46 -20.17 -10.31
N ALA A 171 5.41 -21.20 -9.46
CA ALA A 171 4.57 -21.20 -8.28
C ALA A 171 5.12 -20.29 -7.17
N VAL A 172 6.45 -20.33 -6.92
CA VAL A 172 7.09 -19.46 -5.92
C VAL A 172 6.96 -17.98 -6.29
N TYR A 173 7.16 -17.64 -7.57
CA TYR A 173 7.12 -16.26 -8.07
C TYR A 173 5.76 -15.85 -8.67
N SER A 174 4.72 -16.66 -8.50
CA SER A 174 3.35 -16.24 -8.82
C SER A 174 2.89 -15.16 -7.83
N PRO A 175 2.25 -14.08 -8.28
CA PRO A 175 1.66 -13.09 -7.37
C PRO A 175 0.48 -13.64 -6.55
N TYR A 176 -0.15 -14.74 -7.01
CA TYR A 176 -1.39 -15.28 -6.49
C TYR A 176 -1.22 -16.66 -5.86
N THR A 177 -0.14 -16.87 -5.12
CA THR A 177 0.08 -18.11 -4.34
C THR A 177 0.57 -17.81 -2.94
N ILE A 178 0.23 -18.71 -2.00
CA ILE A 178 0.68 -18.65 -0.61
C ILE A 178 1.44 -19.94 -0.25
N GLU A 179 2.53 -19.82 0.49
CA GLU A 179 3.22 -20.97 1.04
C GLU A 179 2.48 -21.50 2.27
N LYS A 180 2.19 -22.78 2.28
CA LYS A 180 1.55 -23.47 3.42
C LYS A 180 2.04 -24.90 3.56
N ILE A 181 1.60 -25.58 4.60
CA ILE A 181 1.83 -27.02 4.77
C ILE A 181 0.71 -27.78 4.06
N CYS A 182 1.07 -28.57 3.06
CA CYS A 182 0.16 -29.41 2.28
C CYS A 182 0.40 -30.89 2.53
N ALA A 183 -0.62 -31.71 2.28
CA ALA A 183 -0.45 -33.15 2.12
C ALA A 183 0.32 -33.44 0.82
N ILE A 184 1.35 -34.26 0.90
CA ILE A 184 2.21 -34.61 -0.24
C ILE A 184 2.00 -36.09 -0.57
N GLY A 185 1.65 -36.37 -1.85
CA GLY A 185 1.40 -37.72 -2.32
C GLY A 185 -0.06 -38.16 -2.22
N THR A 186 -0.36 -39.35 -2.74
CA THR A 186 -1.72 -39.89 -2.87
C THR A 186 -2.33 -40.38 -1.55
N ASP A 187 -1.52 -40.64 -0.54
CA ASP A 187 -1.96 -41.31 0.70
C ASP A 187 -2.04 -40.37 1.92
N ALA A 188 -1.84 -39.06 1.72
CA ALA A 188 -1.94 -38.00 2.74
C ALA A 188 -1.16 -38.28 4.05
N GLU A 189 -0.20 -39.20 4.04
CA GLU A 189 0.63 -39.53 5.22
C GLU A 189 1.84 -38.58 5.40
N TYR A 190 2.16 -37.81 4.36
CA TYR A 190 3.29 -36.89 4.37
C TYR A 190 2.81 -35.45 4.21
N TYR A 191 3.27 -34.59 5.09
CA TYR A 191 2.99 -33.15 5.02
C TYR A 191 4.27 -32.37 4.83
N GLY A 192 4.24 -31.36 3.96
CA GLY A 192 5.39 -30.51 3.71
C GLY A 192 5.01 -29.18 3.05
N PRO A 193 5.96 -28.25 2.93
CA PRO A 193 5.72 -26.95 2.29
C PRO A 193 5.27 -27.11 0.84
N CYS A 194 4.28 -26.33 0.45
CA CYS A 194 3.78 -26.19 -0.92
C CYS A 194 3.35 -24.74 -1.18
N PHE A 195 3.26 -24.36 -2.45
CA PHE A 195 2.64 -23.11 -2.89
C PHE A 195 1.25 -23.41 -3.43
N ASP A 196 0.25 -22.85 -2.77
CA ASP A 196 -1.16 -23.06 -3.10
C ASP A 196 -1.75 -21.79 -3.75
N PRO A 197 -2.46 -21.89 -4.89
CA PRO A 197 -3.11 -20.76 -5.52
C PRO A 197 -4.12 -20.09 -4.58
N TYR A 198 -4.29 -18.77 -4.67
CA TYR A 198 -5.20 -18.02 -3.79
C TYR A 198 -6.63 -18.52 -3.86
N HIS A 199 -7.15 -18.83 -5.08
CA HIS A 199 -8.51 -19.36 -5.23
C HIS A 199 -8.74 -20.66 -4.45
N ALA A 200 -7.71 -21.49 -4.27
CA ALA A 200 -7.79 -22.72 -3.48
C ALA A 200 -7.51 -22.46 -1.99
N ALA A 201 -6.47 -21.68 -1.69
CA ALA A 201 -6.05 -21.41 -0.31
C ALA A 201 -7.09 -20.63 0.49
N PHE A 202 -7.82 -19.71 -0.17
CA PHE A 202 -8.83 -18.84 0.42
C PHE A 202 -10.26 -19.16 -0.06
N GLY A 203 -10.49 -20.35 -0.61
CA GLY A 203 -11.77 -20.73 -1.20
C GLY A 203 -12.96 -20.57 -0.26
N ASP A 204 -12.79 -20.77 1.05
CA ASP A 204 -13.85 -20.57 2.06
C ASP A 204 -14.38 -19.12 2.10
N PHE A 205 -13.57 -18.15 1.68
CA PHE A 205 -13.94 -16.74 1.58
C PHE A 205 -14.27 -16.33 0.14
N LEU A 206 -13.49 -16.80 -0.84
CA LEU A 206 -13.63 -16.39 -2.24
C LEU A 206 -14.89 -16.95 -2.90
N ASN A 207 -15.35 -18.15 -2.53
CA ASN A 207 -16.60 -18.71 -3.07
C ASN A 207 -17.84 -17.86 -2.71
N PRO A 208 -18.13 -17.58 -1.42
CA PRO A 208 -19.28 -16.72 -1.09
C PRO A 208 -19.09 -15.28 -1.57
N MET A 209 -17.87 -14.77 -1.62
CA MET A 209 -17.56 -13.45 -2.17
C MET A 209 -17.92 -13.34 -3.65
N ALA A 210 -17.58 -14.37 -4.45
CA ALA A 210 -17.95 -14.43 -5.87
C ALA A 210 -19.48 -14.49 -6.05
N GLU A 211 -20.20 -15.15 -5.14
CA GLU A 211 -21.68 -15.17 -5.14
C GLU A 211 -22.25 -13.77 -4.86
N ASP A 212 -21.76 -13.06 -3.85
CA ASP A 212 -22.18 -11.70 -3.53
C ASP A 212 -21.92 -10.73 -4.71
N LEU A 213 -20.78 -10.86 -5.41
CA LEU A 213 -20.50 -10.06 -6.62
C LEU A 213 -21.49 -10.39 -7.76
N ARG A 214 -21.89 -11.65 -7.95
CA ARG A 214 -22.89 -12.03 -8.95
C ARG A 214 -24.28 -11.50 -8.59
N GLU A 215 -24.65 -11.53 -7.32
CA GLU A 215 -25.90 -10.91 -6.85
C GLU A 215 -25.87 -9.39 -7.02
N ALA A 216 -24.75 -8.74 -6.72
CA ALA A 216 -24.57 -7.30 -6.98
C ALA A 216 -24.69 -6.98 -8.47
N ALA A 217 -24.10 -7.80 -9.34
CA ALA A 217 -24.22 -7.65 -10.80
C ALA A 217 -25.68 -7.73 -11.28
N ALA A 218 -26.47 -8.66 -10.72
CA ALA A 218 -27.89 -8.80 -11.04
C ALA A 218 -28.73 -7.60 -10.56
N LEU A 219 -28.26 -6.86 -9.58
CA LEU A 219 -28.89 -5.64 -9.05
C LEU A 219 -28.45 -4.36 -9.77
N SER A 220 -27.35 -4.40 -10.51
CA SER A 220 -26.86 -3.24 -11.26
C SER A 220 -27.82 -2.85 -12.41
N ASP A 221 -28.06 -1.55 -12.56
CA ASP A 221 -28.77 -0.98 -13.72
C ASP A 221 -27.80 -0.58 -14.85
N ASP A 222 -26.48 -0.65 -14.61
CA ASP A 222 -25.43 -0.46 -15.61
C ASP A 222 -24.94 -1.82 -16.14
N PRO A 223 -25.20 -2.17 -17.41
CA PRO A 223 -24.79 -3.45 -17.97
C PRO A 223 -23.28 -3.63 -18.09
N ALA A 224 -22.50 -2.55 -18.24
CA ALA A 224 -21.04 -2.63 -18.33
C ALA A 224 -20.46 -2.94 -16.95
N PHE A 225 -20.94 -2.26 -15.90
CA PHE A 225 -20.56 -2.53 -14.53
C PHE A 225 -20.99 -3.95 -14.08
N ALA A 226 -22.23 -4.37 -14.44
CA ALA A 226 -22.68 -5.73 -14.17
C ALA A 226 -21.77 -6.79 -14.83
N LYS A 227 -21.38 -6.59 -16.09
CA LYS A 227 -20.44 -7.47 -16.80
C LYS A 227 -19.08 -7.54 -16.09
N PHE A 228 -18.55 -6.38 -15.70
CA PHE A 228 -17.29 -6.33 -14.94
C PHE A 228 -17.38 -7.13 -13.63
N LEU A 229 -18.44 -6.96 -12.83
CA LEU A 229 -18.63 -7.69 -11.58
C LEU A 229 -18.70 -9.21 -11.79
N LEU A 230 -19.38 -9.69 -12.85
CA LEU A 230 -19.43 -11.11 -13.19
C LEU A 230 -18.04 -11.67 -13.54
N LEU A 231 -17.27 -10.95 -14.36
CA LEU A 231 -15.91 -11.33 -14.70
C LEU A 231 -14.98 -11.31 -13.46
N ARG A 232 -15.18 -10.35 -12.57
CA ARG A 232 -14.41 -10.26 -11.31
C ARG A 232 -14.75 -11.43 -10.38
N ALA A 233 -16.00 -11.83 -10.31
CA ALA A 233 -16.40 -13.05 -9.58
C ALA A 233 -15.70 -14.31 -10.12
N ASP A 234 -15.59 -14.44 -11.45
CA ASP A 234 -14.87 -15.55 -12.08
C ASP A 234 -13.35 -15.46 -11.82
N ALA A 235 -12.78 -14.25 -11.83
CA ALA A 235 -11.36 -14.01 -11.53
C ALA A 235 -10.98 -14.43 -10.10
N LEU A 236 -11.83 -14.16 -9.11
CA LEU A 236 -11.64 -14.59 -7.72
C LEU A 236 -11.57 -16.13 -7.57
N LEU A 237 -12.21 -16.87 -8.47
CA LEU A 237 -12.25 -18.33 -8.45
C LEU A 237 -11.20 -19.00 -9.35
N SER A 238 -10.42 -18.23 -10.07
CA SER A 238 -9.43 -18.74 -11.03
C SER A 238 -8.03 -18.13 -10.90
N ASP A 239 -7.89 -17.03 -10.15
CA ASP A 239 -6.71 -16.17 -10.10
C ASP A 239 -6.32 -15.53 -11.46
N ASP A 240 -7.22 -15.57 -12.46
CA ASP A 240 -7.06 -14.87 -13.75
C ASP A 240 -7.83 -13.56 -13.76
N TYR A 241 -7.16 -12.47 -13.36
CA TYR A 241 -7.76 -11.14 -13.27
C TYR A 241 -7.78 -10.40 -14.61
N TYR A 242 -7.00 -10.83 -15.61
CA TYR A 242 -6.85 -10.11 -16.87
C TYR A 242 -8.17 -9.80 -17.60
N PRO A 243 -9.12 -10.76 -17.78
CA PRO A 243 -10.39 -10.44 -18.46
C PRO A 243 -11.25 -9.43 -17.71
N SER A 244 -11.25 -9.49 -16.37
CA SER A 244 -12.01 -8.56 -15.55
C SER A 244 -11.36 -7.17 -15.51
N ASP A 245 -10.03 -7.09 -15.51
CA ASP A 245 -9.30 -5.82 -15.57
C ASP A 245 -9.50 -5.11 -16.90
N LEU A 246 -9.53 -5.84 -18.02
CA LEU A 246 -9.91 -5.26 -19.31
C LEU A 246 -11.33 -4.67 -19.29
N ALA A 247 -12.29 -5.41 -18.73
CA ALA A 247 -13.67 -4.93 -18.62
C ALA A 247 -13.79 -3.72 -17.68
N TRP A 248 -12.98 -3.67 -16.62
CA TRP A 248 -12.90 -2.55 -15.70
C TRP A 248 -12.34 -1.29 -16.38
N MET A 249 -11.28 -1.44 -17.18
CA MET A 249 -10.71 -0.35 -17.97
C MET A 249 -11.66 0.20 -19.04
N ASP A 250 -12.64 -0.60 -19.48
CA ASP A 250 -13.66 -0.21 -20.46
C ASP A 250 -14.88 0.49 -19.84
N LEU A 251 -14.95 0.66 -18.52
CA LEU A 251 -16.03 1.41 -17.88
C LEU A 251 -15.93 2.90 -18.21
N GLU A 252 -16.97 3.45 -18.78
CA GLU A 252 -17.07 4.87 -19.14
C GLU A 252 -17.95 5.62 -18.13
N ASN A 253 -17.34 6.44 -17.28
CA ASN A 253 -18.03 7.28 -16.29
C ASN A 253 -19.08 6.51 -15.45
N PRO A 254 -18.75 5.36 -14.86
CA PRO A 254 -19.71 4.58 -14.09
C PRO A 254 -20.15 5.35 -12.85
N LYS A 255 -21.44 5.23 -12.46
CA LYS A 255 -21.95 5.82 -11.22
C LYS A 255 -21.32 5.16 -10.00
N PHE A 256 -21.17 3.84 -10.04
CA PHE A 256 -20.47 3.04 -9.03
C PHE A 256 -19.23 2.42 -9.65
N ASP A 257 -18.15 2.41 -8.91
CA ASP A 257 -16.94 1.67 -9.28
C ASP A 257 -16.43 0.87 -8.07
N VAL A 258 -15.63 -0.15 -8.32
CA VAL A 258 -15.00 -0.94 -7.25
C VAL A 258 -13.56 -1.30 -7.60
N VAL A 259 -12.65 -1.12 -6.66
CA VAL A 259 -11.41 -1.88 -6.58
C VAL A 259 -11.75 -3.16 -5.81
N PHE A 260 -11.41 -4.32 -6.33
CA PHE A 260 -11.74 -5.60 -5.69
C PHE A 260 -10.82 -6.70 -6.20
N ALA A 261 -9.55 -6.69 -5.78
CA ALA A 261 -8.54 -7.65 -6.25
C ALA A 261 -7.27 -7.62 -5.38
N PRO A 262 -6.37 -8.60 -5.53
CA PRO A 262 -5.04 -8.55 -4.97
C PRO A 262 -4.10 -7.83 -5.95
N TYR A 263 -3.83 -6.54 -5.71
CA TYR A 263 -3.02 -5.72 -6.62
C TYR A 263 -1.64 -5.37 -6.05
N GLU A 264 -1.56 -5.00 -4.76
CA GLU A 264 -0.40 -4.38 -4.18
C GLU A 264 0.59 -5.39 -3.60
N VAL A 265 1.89 -5.15 -3.79
CA VAL A 265 2.98 -6.05 -3.36
C VAL A 265 3.72 -5.59 -2.10
N TYR A 266 3.32 -4.45 -1.51
CA TYR A 266 4.05 -3.82 -0.40
C TYR A 266 4.20 -4.72 0.83
N LEU A 267 3.28 -5.65 1.06
CA LEU A 267 3.35 -6.59 2.18
C LEU A 267 4.38 -7.70 1.98
N ASP A 268 4.83 -7.99 0.75
CA ASP A 268 5.84 -9.02 0.48
C ASP A 268 7.26 -8.44 0.50
N GLY A 269 7.80 -8.20 1.67
CA GLY A 269 9.20 -7.79 1.85
C GLY A 269 10.22 -8.91 1.58
N LEU A 270 9.77 -10.16 1.33
CA LEU A 270 10.67 -11.30 1.09
C LEU A 270 11.08 -11.43 -0.38
N LEU A 271 10.09 -11.45 -1.29
CA LEU A 271 10.32 -11.57 -2.74
C LEU A 271 9.89 -10.33 -3.51
N GLY A 272 8.92 -9.56 -3.00
CA GLY A 272 8.33 -8.40 -3.67
C GLY A 272 7.39 -8.78 -4.82
N VAL A 273 6.70 -9.94 -4.72
CA VAL A 273 5.84 -10.45 -5.79
C VAL A 273 4.44 -10.85 -5.35
N LYS A 274 4.25 -11.23 -4.07
CA LYS A 274 2.94 -11.63 -3.56
C LYS A 274 2.05 -10.41 -3.40
N THR A 275 0.80 -10.52 -3.85
CA THR A 275 -0.15 -9.42 -3.80
C THR A 275 -1.16 -9.59 -2.67
N SER A 276 -1.46 -8.49 -1.98
CA SER A 276 -2.48 -8.44 -0.94
C SER A 276 -3.85 -8.05 -1.48
N TYR A 277 -4.91 -8.63 -0.90
CA TYR A 277 -6.27 -8.28 -1.26
C TYR A 277 -6.67 -6.91 -0.68
N GLY A 278 -7.18 -6.05 -1.56
CA GLY A 278 -7.77 -4.77 -1.21
C GLY A 278 -9.11 -4.54 -1.91
N ALA A 279 -10.02 -3.83 -1.24
CA ALA A 279 -11.29 -3.41 -1.82
C ALA A 279 -11.62 -1.97 -1.46
N SER A 280 -12.20 -1.25 -2.43
CA SER A 280 -12.88 0.02 -2.24
C SER A 280 -14.18 0.01 -3.04
N ILE A 281 -15.30 0.25 -2.37
CA ILE A 281 -16.61 0.44 -3.01
C ILE A 281 -16.82 1.94 -3.11
N MET A 282 -17.10 2.43 -4.29
CA MET A 282 -17.00 3.84 -4.62
C MET A 282 -18.25 4.33 -5.34
N ILE A 283 -18.57 5.60 -5.11
CA ILE A 283 -19.52 6.35 -5.91
C ILE A 283 -18.78 7.52 -6.60
N ARG A 284 -19.05 7.72 -7.90
CA ARG A 284 -18.40 8.76 -8.69
C ARG A 284 -18.82 10.14 -8.24
N ASN A 285 -17.85 11.04 -8.09
CA ASN A 285 -18.07 12.46 -7.92
C ASN A 285 -18.00 13.14 -9.29
N ASP A 286 -19.18 13.34 -9.93
CA ASP A 286 -19.25 13.84 -11.30
C ASP A 286 -18.68 15.24 -11.46
N ALA A 287 -18.91 16.14 -10.49
CA ALA A 287 -18.43 17.51 -10.55
C ALA A 287 -16.89 17.58 -10.56
N GLU A 288 -16.25 16.84 -9.67
CA GLU A 288 -14.79 16.80 -9.60
C GLU A 288 -14.19 15.99 -10.77
N SER A 289 -14.82 14.89 -11.18
CA SER A 289 -14.36 14.10 -12.32
C SER A 289 -14.39 14.89 -13.64
N GLN A 290 -15.35 15.81 -13.84
CA GLN A 290 -15.40 16.69 -14.99
C GLN A 290 -14.22 17.69 -15.00
N LYS A 291 -13.76 18.16 -13.83
CA LYS A 291 -12.55 19.00 -13.75
C LYS A 291 -11.31 18.21 -14.20
N LEU A 292 -11.20 16.93 -13.82
CA LEU A 292 -10.11 16.07 -14.26
C LEU A 292 -10.03 15.90 -15.77
N ALA A 293 -11.18 15.70 -16.44
CA ALA A 293 -11.24 15.57 -17.88
C ALA A 293 -10.66 16.81 -18.59
N MET A 294 -10.73 17.98 -17.96
CA MET A 294 -10.11 19.20 -18.46
C MET A 294 -8.57 19.11 -18.42
N PHE A 295 -7.99 18.58 -17.34
CA PHE A 295 -6.51 18.44 -17.22
C PHE A 295 -5.97 17.43 -18.24
N GLN A 296 -6.65 16.30 -18.42
CA GLN A 296 -6.28 15.29 -19.43
C GLN A 296 -6.17 15.86 -20.85
N LYS A 297 -7.03 16.83 -21.19
CA LYS A 297 -7.00 17.48 -22.49
C LYS A 297 -5.67 18.18 -22.78
N TYR A 298 -4.98 18.66 -21.75
CA TYR A 298 -3.73 19.41 -21.88
C TYR A 298 -2.47 18.54 -21.74
N VAL A 299 -2.60 17.22 -21.47
CA VAL A 299 -1.44 16.33 -21.28
C VAL A 299 -0.42 16.43 -22.43
N PRO A 300 -0.80 16.46 -23.72
CA PRO A 300 0.18 16.62 -24.81
C PRO A 300 0.96 17.92 -24.75
N GLU A 301 0.29 19.04 -24.42
CA GLU A 301 0.92 20.36 -24.30
C GLU A 301 1.79 20.46 -23.04
N LEU A 302 1.37 19.81 -21.96
CA LEU A 302 2.16 19.71 -20.73
C LEU A 302 3.45 18.95 -20.97
N GLU A 303 3.40 17.82 -21.68
CA GLU A 303 4.57 17.04 -22.10
C GLU A 303 5.54 17.90 -22.94
N GLU A 304 5.00 18.64 -23.94
CA GLU A 304 5.82 19.53 -24.78
C GLU A 304 6.44 20.70 -24.00
N SER A 305 5.87 21.09 -22.87
CA SER A 305 6.36 22.19 -22.02
C SER A 305 7.49 21.80 -21.08
N LEU A 306 7.81 20.50 -20.97
CA LEU A 306 8.86 20.02 -20.08
C LEU A 306 10.23 20.59 -20.45
N PRO A 307 11.07 20.92 -19.48
CA PRO A 307 12.41 21.50 -19.71
C PRO A 307 13.43 20.43 -20.13
N LEU A 308 13.08 19.61 -21.12
CA LEU A 308 13.88 18.53 -21.69
C LEU A 308 14.11 18.75 -23.19
N PRO A 309 15.22 18.25 -23.73
CA PRO A 309 15.42 18.21 -25.18
C PRO A 309 14.42 17.23 -25.82
N PRO A 310 13.96 17.48 -27.07
CA PRO A 310 12.94 16.67 -27.74
C PRO A 310 13.26 15.18 -27.83
N GLU A 311 14.53 14.79 -27.86
CA GLU A 311 15.00 13.41 -27.90
C GLU A 311 14.79 12.64 -26.60
N ASP A 312 14.57 13.33 -25.48
CA ASP A 312 14.32 12.74 -24.17
C ASP A 312 12.82 12.71 -23.82
N LEU A 313 11.98 13.30 -24.66
CA LEU A 313 10.54 13.18 -24.55
C LEU A 313 10.05 11.86 -25.15
N PRO A 314 8.99 11.23 -24.60
CA PRO A 314 8.48 9.97 -25.14
C PRO A 314 8.00 10.13 -26.59
N SER A 315 8.37 9.16 -27.45
CA SER A 315 7.99 9.13 -28.86
C SER A 315 6.52 8.79 -29.09
N GLU A 316 5.90 8.09 -28.15
CA GLU A 316 4.48 7.79 -28.13
C GLU A 316 3.84 8.61 -27.00
N ARG A 317 3.01 9.58 -27.38
CA ARG A 317 2.22 10.36 -26.41
C ARG A 317 1.28 9.43 -25.67
N GLY A 318 1.17 9.63 -24.36
CA GLY A 318 0.44 8.76 -23.44
C GLY A 318 -0.95 8.40 -23.96
N LYS A 319 -1.31 7.12 -23.89
CA LYS A 319 -2.66 6.65 -24.15
C LYS A 319 -3.59 7.34 -23.15
N HIS A 320 -4.84 7.58 -23.58
CA HIS A 320 -5.88 8.09 -22.70
C HIS A 320 -5.97 7.16 -21.48
N GLN A 321 -5.69 7.70 -20.30
CA GLN A 321 -5.84 6.97 -19.05
C GLN A 321 -7.13 7.43 -18.38
N PRO A 322 -8.08 6.51 -18.08
CA PRO A 322 -9.26 6.88 -17.32
C PRO A 322 -8.85 7.47 -15.96
N MET A 323 -9.50 8.57 -15.58
CA MET A 323 -9.30 9.23 -14.29
C MET A 323 -10.65 9.51 -13.67
N GLU A 324 -10.79 9.21 -12.38
CA GLU A 324 -12.04 9.40 -11.66
C GLU A 324 -11.79 9.97 -10.27
N VAL A 325 -12.59 10.97 -9.90
CA VAL A 325 -12.75 11.38 -8.51
C VAL A 325 -13.97 10.65 -7.94
N VAL A 326 -13.77 9.99 -6.82
CA VAL A 326 -14.79 9.16 -6.19
C VAL A 326 -14.87 9.45 -4.70
N ASP A 327 -16.00 9.10 -4.09
CA ASP A 327 -16.12 8.98 -2.65
C ASP A 327 -16.20 7.50 -2.28
N ALA A 328 -15.32 7.04 -1.38
CA ALA A 328 -15.37 5.68 -0.90
C ALA A 328 -16.57 5.52 0.04
N ILE A 329 -17.45 4.57 -0.31
CA ILE A 329 -18.58 4.14 0.51
C ILE A 329 -18.10 3.20 1.61
N TYR A 330 -17.15 2.31 1.25
CA TYR A 330 -16.54 1.34 2.15
C TYR A 330 -15.18 0.89 1.60
N ARG A 331 -14.26 0.54 2.50
CA ARG A 331 -12.96 -0.07 2.18
C ARG A 331 -12.72 -1.31 3.00
N ALA A 332 -11.90 -2.21 2.48
CA ALA A 332 -11.47 -3.43 3.17
C ALA A 332 -10.05 -3.83 2.75
N GLY A 333 -9.43 -4.68 3.55
CA GLY A 333 -8.10 -5.22 3.29
C GLY A 333 -7.03 -4.14 3.20
N ASP A 334 -6.16 -4.25 2.21
CA ASP A 334 -5.00 -3.35 2.02
C ASP A 334 -5.38 -1.86 1.91
N LEU A 335 -6.56 -1.56 1.38
CA LEU A 335 -7.07 -0.18 1.29
C LEU A 335 -7.70 0.35 2.58
N LEU A 336 -7.92 -0.51 3.61
CA LEU A 336 -8.50 -0.11 4.90
C LEU A 336 -7.46 0.01 6.00
N HIS A 337 -6.47 -0.89 6.01
CA HIS A 337 -5.51 -1.02 7.10
C HIS A 337 -4.24 -0.23 6.84
N GLY A 338 -3.67 0.36 7.90
CA GLY A 338 -2.44 1.13 7.84
C GLY A 338 -2.62 2.52 7.24
N TYR A 339 -1.77 2.86 6.29
CA TYR A 339 -1.80 4.13 5.58
C TYR A 339 -3.07 4.26 4.71
N GLN A 340 -3.77 5.40 4.84
CA GLN A 340 -4.98 5.65 4.08
C GLN A 340 -4.66 6.31 2.74
N ALA A 341 -4.58 5.52 1.66
CA ALA A 341 -4.36 6.05 0.31
C ALA A 341 -5.45 7.05 -0.11
N VAL A 342 -5.07 8.14 -0.78
CA VAL A 342 -6.00 9.14 -1.35
C VAL A 342 -6.06 9.08 -2.86
N ALA A 343 -5.10 8.42 -3.49
CA ALA A 343 -5.09 8.12 -4.92
C ALA A 343 -4.51 6.73 -5.16
N ASP A 344 -4.81 6.16 -6.32
CA ASP A 344 -4.28 4.87 -6.77
C ASP A 344 -4.26 4.80 -8.29
N ASN A 345 -3.36 3.98 -8.84
CA ASN A 345 -3.14 3.82 -10.28
C ASN A 345 -3.13 2.33 -10.65
N LEU A 346 -4.27 1.80 -11.02
CA LEU A 346 -4.54 0.37 -11.20
C LEU A 346 -5.11 0.04 -12.59
N PRO A 347 -5.09 -1.23 -13.02
CA PRO A 347 -4.46 -2.40 -12.39
C PRO A 347 -2.95 -2.42 -12.60
N ASN A 348 -2.23 -3.26 -11.83
CA ASN A 348 -0.77 -3.40 -11.90
C ASN A 348 -0.28 -4.44 -12.93
N ASP A 349 -1.16 -4.95 -13.81
CA ASP A 349 -0.78 -5.94 -14.84
C ASP A 349 -0.07 -5.26 -16.02
N PRO A 350 1.20 -5.61 -16.32
CA PRO A 350 1.95 -5.01 -17.43
C PRO A 350 1.27 -5.20 -18.80
N ARG A 351 0.49 -6.28 -18.98
CA ARG A 351 -0.26 -6.54 -20.23
C ARG A 351 -1.37 -5.52 -20.42
N ILE A 352 -2.06 -5.18 -19.33
CA ILE A 352 -3.11 -4.14 -19.33
C ILE A 352 -2.49 -2.77 -19.59
N HIS A 353 -1.36 -2.45 -18.96
CA HIS A 353 -0.66 -1.19 -19.20
C HIS A 353 -0.29 -0.99 -20.67
N VAL A 354 0.16 -2.05 -21.36
CA VAL A 354 0.48 -2.00 -22.79
C VAL A 354 -0.77 -1.85 -23.65
N GLU A 355 -1.88 -2.51 -23.30
CA GLU A 355 -3.10 -2.53 -24.12
C GLU A 355 -4.01 -1.32 -23.88
N LYS A 356 -4.25 -0.97 -22.61
CA LYS A 356 -5.25 0.01 -22.17
C LYS A 356 -4.69 1.16 -21.33
N GLY A 357 -3.47 1.03 -20.79
CA GLY A 357 -2.95 1.94 -19.77
C GLY A 357 -3.38 1.52 -18.37
N SER A 358 -3.66 2.50 -17.51
CA SER A 358 -4.12 2.30 -16.14
C SER A 358 -5.23 3.31 -15.81
N LYS A 359 -6.05 3.01 -14.82
CA LYS A 359 -7.08 3.90 -14.27
C LYS A 359 -6.54 4.59 -13.03
N LYS A 360 -6.66 5.91 -12.99
CA LYS A 360 -6.30 6.71 -11.82
C LYS A 360 -7.56 7.04 -11.02
N ILE A 361 -7.56 6.71 -9.75
CA ILE A 361 -8.68 6.88 -8.82
C ILE A 361 -8.25 7.84 -7.72
N PHE A 362 -9.08 8.85 -7.44
CA PHE A 362 -8.84 9.83 -6.39
C PHE A 362 -10.00 9.78 -5.39
N TRP A 363 -9.73 9.41 -4.15
CA TRP A 363 -10.73 9.33 -3.10
C TRP A 363 -10.89 10.68 -2.39
N LYS A 364 -11.86 11.47 -2.85
CA LYS A 364 -12.07 12.83 -2.37
C LYS A 364 -12.42 12.89 -0.88
N ASN A 365 -13.31 12.04 -0.40
CA ASN A 365 -13.69 12.04 1.01
C ASN A 365 -12.51 11.70 1.94
N PHE A 366 -11.57 10.84 1.53
CA PHE A 366 -10.33 10.59 2.25
C PHE A 366 -9.36 11.77 2.19
N LEU A 367 -9.23 12.38 1.02
CA LEU A 367 -8.41 13.57 0.85
C LEU A 367 -8.94 14.72 1.71
N ASP A 368 -10.24 14.98 1.66
CA ASP A 368 -10.89 16.03 2.46
C ASP A 368 -10.69 15.77 3.97
N ALA A 369 -10.83 14.52 4.42
CA ALA A 369 -10.59 14.15 5.81
C ALA A 369 -9.12 14.39 6.20
N ARG A 370 -8.18 13.98 5.37
CA ARG A 370 -6.75 14.20 5.59
C ARG A 370 -6.42 15.69 5.65
N VAL A 371 -6.94 16.48 4.72
CA VAL A 371 -6.72 17.94 4.72
C VAL A 371 -7.28 18.57 5.99
N ASN A 372 -8.52 18.28 6.35
CA ASN A 372 -9.18 18.92 7.47
C ASN A 372 -8.61 18.54 8.84
N PHE A 373 -8.14 17.31 9.01
CA PHE A 373 -7.74 16.79 10.33
C PHE A 373 -6.23 16.62 10.50
N VAL A 374 -5.45 16.69 9.42
CA VAL A 374 -4.00 16.49 9.47
C VAL A 374 -3.26 17.67 8.81
N ILE A 375 -3.49 17.92 7.52
CA ILE A 375 -2.69 18.88 6.75
C ILE A 375 -2.97 20.32 7.22
N LEU A 376 -4.24 20.72 7.32
CA LEU A 376 -4.60 22.06 7.77
C LEU A 376 -4.14 22.36 9.21
N PRO A 377 -4.35 21.48 10.21
CA PRO A 377 -3.78 21.68 11.54
C PRO A 377 -2.25 21.81 11.55
N LEU A 378 -1.53 21.05 10.71
CA LEU A 378 -0.08 21.20 10.57
C LEU A 378 0.29 22.54 9.92
N ALA A 379 -0.44 22.94 8.89
CA ALA A 379 -0.22 24.24 8.25
C ALA A 379 -0.48 25.39 9.23
N GLU A 380 -1.54 25.33 10.03
CA GLU A 380 -1.80 26.33 11.09
C GLU A 380 -0.71 26.37 12.15
N HIS A 381 -0.05 25.24 12.40
CA HIS A 381 1.05 25.13 13.35
C HIS A 381 2.39 25.63 12.79
N LEU A 382 2.64 25.42 11.49
CA LEU A 382 3.96 25.60 10.87
C LEU A 382 4.04 26.79 9.90
N MET A 383 2.91 27.32 9.42
CA MET A 383 2.86 28.39 8.42
C MET A 383 2.26 29.67 8.98
N PRO A 384 2.56 30.84 8.38
CA PRO A 384 1.88 32.08 8.74
C PRO A 384 0.35 31.94 8.60
N PRO A 385 -0.46 32.52 9.51
CA PRO A 385 -1.92 32.31 9.50
C PRO A 385 -2.62 32.69 8.19
N GLU A 386 -2.09 33.67 7.47
CA GLU A 386 -2.61 34.09 6.17
C GLU A 386 -2.33 33.07 5.06
N GLN A 387 -1.25 32.31 5.14
CA GLN A 387 -0.94 31.24 4.20
C GLN A 387 -1.56 29.90 4.61
N ALA A 388 -1.61 29.60 5.90
CA ALA A 388 -2.29 28.41 6.40
C ALA A 388 -3.77 28.36 5.96
N LYS A 389 -4.46 29.51 5.93
CA LYS A 389 -5.85 29.64 5.44
C LYS A 389 -6.01 29.36 3.93
N MET A 390 -4.91 29.36 3.17
CA MET A 390 -4.91 29.01 1.74
C MET A 390 -4.81 27.51 1.51
N VAL A 391 -4.48 26.71 2.54
CA VAL A 391 -4.44 25.25 2.44
C VAL A 391 -5.87 24.73 2.39
N THR A 392 -6.24 24.08 1.28
CA THR A 392 -7.61 23.62 1.04
C THR A 392 -7.64 22.21 0.42
N GLY A 393 -8.79 21.53 0.54
CA GLY A 393 -9.00 20.24 -0.12
C GLY A 393 -8.96 20.36 -1.65
N GLU A 394 -9.46 21.46 -2.23
CA GLU A 394 -9.41 21.70 -3.67
C GLU A 394 -7.97 21.91 -4.16
N GLY A 395 -7.20 22.77 -3.49
CA GLY A 395 -5.81 23.01 -3.84
C GLY A 395 -4.92 21.78 -3.69
N THR A 396 -5.20 20.95 -2.66
CA THR A 396 -4.51 19.67 -2.47
C THR A 396 -4.92 18.66 -3.56
N LEU A 397 -6.20 18.59 -3.93
CA LEU A 397 -6.67 17.71 -5.00
C LEU A 397 -6.04 18.07 -6.34
N ASP A 398 -6.00 19.36 -6.70
CA ASP A 398 -5.39 19.83 -7.95
C ASP A 398 -3.90 19.46 -8.00
N PHE A 399 -3.19 19.58 -6.88
CA PHE A 399 -1.79 19.13 -6.74
C PHE A 399 -1.67 17.60 -6.94
N VAL A 400 -2.41 16.80 -6.19
CA VAL A 400 -2.35 15.33 -6.25
C VAL A 400 -2.72 14.81 -7.65
N VAL A 401 -3.71 15.40 -8.30
CA VAL A 401 -4.09 15.03 -9.68
C VAL A 401 -2.95 15.28 -10.66
N LEU A 402 -2.28 16.43 -10.57
CA LEU A 402 -1.19 16.75 -11.49
C LEU A 402 0.10 16.00 -11.14
N HIS A 403 0.30 15.62 -9.88
CA HIS A 403 1.32 14.64 -9.48
C HIS A 403 1.10 13.31 -10.21
N GLU A 404 -0.10 12.74 -10.12
CA GLU A 404 -0.43 11.48 -10.78
C GLU A 404 -0.32 11.53 -12.32
N ILE A 405 -0.71 12.66 -12.92
CA ILE A 405 -0.49 12.87 -14.36
C ILE A 405 1.01 12.87 -14.65
N SER A 406 1.80 13.51 -13.80
CA SER A 406 3.23 13.72 -14.00
C SER A 406 4.09 12.45 -13.86
N HIS A 407 3.58 11.39 -13.23
CA HIS A 407 4.20 10.07 -13.35
C HIS A 407 4.30 9.57 -14.81
N GLY A 408 3.32 9.95 -15.64
CA GLY A 408 3.31 9.61 -17.06
C GLY A 408 4.10 10.56 -17.95
N LEU A 409 4.60 11.69 -17.42
CA LEU A 409 5.34 12.70 -18.17
C LEU A 409 6.87 12.51 -18.03
N GLY A 410 7.60 12.94 -19.08
CA GLY A 410 9.07 12.89 -19.07
C GLY A 410 9.66 11.62 -19.67
N PRO A 411 10.94 11.33 -19.39
CA PRO A 411 11.66 10.25 -20.05
C PRO A 411 11.10 8.87 -19.67
N THR A 412 11.02 7.96 -20.64
CA THR A 412 10.66 6.55 -20.40
C THR A 412 11.91 5.67 -20.23
N TYR A 413 13.00 6.04 -20.91
CA TYR A 413 14.27 5.32 -20.92
C TYR A 413 15.43 6.29 -20.74
N VAL A 414 16.57 5.78 -20.29
CA VAL A 414 17.82 6.53 -20.25
C VAL A 414 18.21 6.97 -21.66
N HIS A 415 18.62 8.22 -21.81
CA HIS A 415 19.01 8.87 -23.08
C HIS A 415 19.87 7.96 -23.97
N GLY A 416 19.48 7.83 -25.23
CA GLY A 416 20.19 7.04 -26.24
C GLY A 416 20.22 5.53 -25.98
N SER A 417 19.40 5.00 -25.06
CA SER A 417 19.33 3.57 -24.72
C SER A 417 17.89 3.07 -24.59
N LYS A 418 17.74 1.75 -24.37
CA LYS A 418 16.48 1.12 -23.95
C LYS A 418 16.53 0.65 -22.49
N ARG A 419 17.49 1.15 -21.73
CA ARG A 419 17.62 0.82 -20.33
C ARG A 419 16.57 1.57 -19.52
N GLY A 420 15.82 0.87 -18.68
CA GLY A 420 14.84 1.47 -17.78
C GLY A 420 15.51 2.41 -16.77
N ILE A 421 14.86 3.52 -16.46
CA ILE A 421 15.39 4.53 -15.53
C ILE A 421 15.58 3.92 -14.13
N GLY A 422 14.60 3.17 -13.63
CA GLY A 422 14.69 2.50 -12.33
C GLY A 422 15.87 1.52 -12.23
N GLU A 423 16.17 0.79 -13.32
CA GLU A 423 17.35 -0.08 -13.40
C GLU A 423 18.65 0.74 -13.36
N ALA A 424 18.68 1.89 -14.00
CA ALA A 424 19.86 2.74 -14.07
C ALA A 424 20.17 3.43 -12.72
N ILE A 425 19.15 4.04 -12.12
CA ILE A 425 19.24 4.79 -10.85
C ILE A 425 19.38 3.83 -9.65
N GLY A 426 18.63 2.72 -9.64
CA GLY A 426 18.67 1.76 -8.54
C GLY A 426 17.90 2.24 -7.30
N PRO A 427 18.43 2.06 -6.07
CA PRO A 427 17.66 2.24 -4.81
C PRO A 427 17.02 3.62 -4.60
N GLN A 428 17.56 4.66 -5.24
CA GLN A 428 17.02 6.02 -5.11
C GLN A 428 15.91 6.34 -6.13
N TYR A 429 15.57 5.39 -7.02
CA TYR A 429 14.63 5.63 -8.09
C TYR A 429 13.23 6.01 -7.58
N SER A 430 12.69 5.29 -6.61
CA SER A 430 11.35 5.60 -6.09
C SER A 430 11.26 7.02 -5.55
N ALA A 431 12.24 7.45 -4.74
CA ALA A 431 12.26 8.82 -4.22
C ALA A 431 12.48 9.88 -5.33
N LEU A 432 13.23 9.55 -6.38
CA LEU A 432 13.40 10.44 -7.53
C LEU A 432 12.11 10.57 -8.34
N GLU A 433 11.42 9.46 -8.59
CA GLU A 433 10.16 9.41 -9.34
C GLU A 433 9.06 10.18 -8.62
N GLU A 434 8.92 10.01 -7.29
CA GLU A 434 7.96 10.77 -6.49
C GLU A 434 8.25 12.28 -6.53
N ALA A 435 9.51 12.67 -6.33
CA ALA A 435 9.92 14.06 -6.42
C ALA A 435 9.71 14.65 -7.83
N LYS A 436 9.99 13.85 -8.88
CA LYS A 436 9.73 14.26 -10.26
C LYS A 436 8.24 14.48 -10.49
N ALA A 437 7.39 13.59 -10.02
CA ALA A 437 5.95 13.70 -10.14
C ALA A 437 5.41 14.95 -9.41
N ASP A 438 5.80 15.17 -8.16
CA ASP A 438 5.42 16.34 -7.37
C ASP A 438 5.81 17.66 -8.06
N ILE A 439 7.07 17.81 -8.39
CA ILE A 439 7.61 19.07 -8.90
C ILE A 439 7.21 19.35 -10.35
N THR A 440 7.14 18.30 -11.20
CA THR A 440 6.62 18.43 -12.56
C THR A 440 5.14 18.76 -12.53
N GLY A 441 4.37 18.13 -11.62
CA GLY A 441 2.96 18.45 -11.38
C GLY A 441 2.76 19.92 -11.04
N MET A 442 3.56 20.45 -10.11
CA MET A 442 3.51 21.88 -9.73
C MET A 442 3.94 22.83 -10.86
N MET A 443 4.87 22.41 -11.73
CA MET A 443 5.20 23.14 -12.95
C MET A 443 4.01 23.14 -13.92
N CYS A 444 3.31 22.00 -14.09
CA CYS A 444 2.11 21.88 -14.87
C CYS A 444 0.96 22.74 -14.34
N VAL A 445 0.78 22.85 -13.01
CA VAL A 445 -0.15 23.82 -12.39
C VAL A 445 0.10 25.23 -12.92
N LYS A 446 1.35 25.69 -12.87
CA LYS A 446 1.71 27.03 -13.34
C LYS A 446 1.42 27.21 -14.83
N TRP A 447 1.73 26.20 -15.66
CA TRP A 447 1.44 26.23 -17.10
C TRP A 447 -0.07 26.32 -17.35
N LEU A 448 -0.89 25.54 -16.67
CA LEU A 448 -2.35 25.56 -16.77
C LEU A 448 -2.95 26.90 -16.35
N VAL A 449 -2.40 27.54 -15.32
CA VAL A 449 -2.78 28.90 -14.90
C VAL A 449 -2.44 29.92 -15.99
N ASP A 450 -1.24 29.84 -16.57
CA ASP A 450 -0.80 30.77 -17.62
C ASP A 450 -1.63 30.65 -18.90
N HIS A 451 -2.22 29.48 -19.16
CA HIS A 451 -3.08 29.21 -20.31
C HIS A 451 -4.58 29.31 -19.98
N GLY A 452 -4.93 29.76 -18.76
CA GLY A 452 -6.31 30.03 -18.34
C GLY A 452 -7.17 28.78 -18.07
N ALA A 453 -6.56 27.61 -17.95
CA ALA A 453 -7.26 26.37 -17.59
C ALA A 453 -7.51 26.28 -16.07
N ILE A 454 -6.63 26.83 -15.25
CA ILE A 454 -6.82 27.04 -13.82
C ILE A 454 -6.93 28.56 -13.55
N PRO A 455 -7.91 29.02 -12.73
CA PRO A 455 -8.01 30.42 -12.36
C PRO A 455 -6.73 30.92 -11.69
N LYS A 456 -6.29 32.13 -12.04
CA LYS A 456 -4.99 32.68 -11.59
C LYS A 456 -4.89 32.81 -10.06
N GLU A 457 -6.00 33.09 -9.41
CA GLU A 457 -6.13 33.20 -7.95
C GLU A 457 -5.88 31.88 -7.21
N LYS A 458 -6.05 30.73 -7.89
CA LYS A 458 -5.82 29.40 -7.32
C LYS A 458 -4.34 29.03 -7.18
N LEU A 459 -3.44 29.67 -7.91
CA LEU A 459 -2.02 29.31 -7.92
C LEU A 459 -1.40 29.36 -6.52
N ASN A 460 -1.68 30.43 -5.75
CA ASN A 460 -1.12 30.58 -4.40
C ASN A 460 -1.73 29.58 -3.41
N GLU A 461 -3.02 29.25 -3.58
CA GLU A 461 -3.72 28.23 -2.82
C GLU A 461 -3.06 26.85 -3.03
N ILE A 462 -2.78 26.49 -4.27
CA ILE A 462 -2.15 25.20 -4.61
C ILE A 462 -0.71 25.16 -4.06
N TYR A 463 0.08 26.23 -4.17
CA TYR A 463 1.42 26.30 -3.58
C TYR A 463 1.41 26.18 -2.04
N ALA A 464 0.44 26.81 -1.38
CA ALA A 464 0.29 26.67 0.07
C ALA A 464 -0.11 25.25 0.47
N SER A 465 -1.02 24.63 -0.29
CA SER A 465 -1.47 23.23 -0.07
C SER A 465 -0.32 22.24 -0.30
N PHE A 466 0.50 22.43 -1.33
CA PHE A 466 1.72 21.64 -1.56
C PHE A 466 2.68 21.68 -0.36
N LEU A 467 2.96 22.86 0.20
CA LEU A 467 3.83 22.96 1.37
C LEU A 467 3.20 22.32 2.61
N GLY A 468 1.89 22.51 2.81
CA GLY A 468 1.14 21.89 3.92
C GLY A 468 1.16 20.37 3.86
N ASP A 469 0.96 19.79 2.67
CA ASP A 469 1.05 18.35 2.44
C ASP A 469 2.49 17.83 2.63
N GLY A 470 3.49 18.57 2.16
CA GLY A 470 4.90 18.23 2.37
C GLY A 470 5.25 18.09 3.85
N PHE A 471 4.74 18.95 4.74
CA PHE A 471 4.93 18.80 6.19
C PHE A 471 4.29 17.53 6.75
N ARG A 472 3.13 17.14 6.26
CA ARG A 472 2.50 15.87 6.64
C ARG A 472 3.33 14.70 6.14
N THR A 473 3.76 14.73 4.89
CA THR A 473 4.46 13.64 4.22
C THR A 473 5.80 13.30 4.90
N ILE A 474 6.60 14.29 5.28
CA ILE A 474 7.85 14.04 6.00
C ILE A 474 7.67 13.43 7.40
N ARG A 475 6.46 13.44 8.00
CA ARG A 475 6.17 12.79 9.30
C ARG A 475 6.09 11.27 9.22
N PHE A 476 5.94 10.70 8.01
CA PHE A 476 6.03 9.24 7.80
C PHE A 476 7.47 8.73 7.85
N GLY A 477 8.45 9.63 7.77
CA GLY A 477 9.87 9.31 7.80
C GLY A 477 10.55 9.58 6.44
N ILE A 478 11.74 10.16 6.52
CA ILE A 478 12.54 10.50 5.32
C ILE A 478 13.30 9.29 4.73
N ALA A 479 13.12 8.11 5.28
CA ALA A 479 13.61 6.85 4.70
C ALA A 479 12.60 6.25 3.69
N GLU A 480 11.34 6.67 3.76
CA GLU A 480 10.28 6.32 2.83
C GLU A 480 10.37 7.23 1.58
N ALA A 481 9.95 6.72 0.41
CA ALA A 481 10.14 7.41 -0.88
C ALA A 481 9.53 8.81 -0.93
N HIS A 482 8.25 8.95 -0.57
CA HIS A 482 7.57 10.24 -0.56
C HIS A 482 8.13 11.19 0.51
N GLY A 483 8.48 10.65 1.69
CA GLY A 483 9.11 11.44 2.75
C GLY A 483 10.50 11.95 2.36
N ALA A 484 11.29 11.15 1.64
CA ALA A 484 12.57 11.56 1.07
C ALA A 484 12.39 12.64 -0.02
N ALA A 485 11.40 12.48 -0.90
CA ALA A 485 11.03 13.43 -1.94
C ALA A 485 10.63 14.78 -1.33
N ALA A 486 9.62 14.80 -0.46
CA ALA A 486 9.12 16.02 0.18
C ALA A 486 10.21 16.74 0.99
N MET A 487 11.09 16.01 1.71
CA MET A 487 12.21 16.62 2.44
C MET A 487 13.23 17.25 1.50
N MET A 488 13.57 16.57 0.39
CA MET A 488 14.46 17.08 -0.65
C MET A 488 13.89 18.36 -1.27
N GLU A 489 12.62 18.38 -1.60
CA GLU A 489 11.90 19.52 -2.19
C GLU A 489 11.90 20.72 -1.26
N ILE A 490 11.48 20.56 0.00
CA ILE A 490 11.48 21.64 1.00
C ILE A 490 12.89 22.20 1.17
N SER A 491 13.92 21.35 1.23
CA SER A 491 15.30 21.77 1.38
C SER A 491 15.81 22.56 0.17
N TYR A 492 15.54 22.06 -1.04
CA TYR A 492 15.94 22.75 -2.28
C TYR A 492 15.22 24.09 -2.46
N LEU A 493 13.90 24.10 -2.26
CA LEU A 493 13.10 25.31 -2.37
C LEU A 493 13.48 26.36 -1.31
N SER A 494 13.91 25.90 -0.13
CA SER A 494 14.46 26.78 0.92
C SER A 494 15.82 27.35 0.51
N GLU A 495 16.73 26.56 -0.08
CA GLU A 495 18.01 27.07 -0.61
C GLU A 495 17.80 28.15 -1.68
N ARG A 496 16.71 28.06 -2.47
CA ARG A 496 16.32 29.06 -3.48
C ARG A 496 15.51 30.23 -2.91
N GLY A 497 15.17 30.19 -1.62
CA GLY A 497 14.37 31.20 -0.95
C GLY A 497 12.90 31.23 -1.38
N ALA A 498 12.41 30.18 -2.03
CA ALA A 498 11.00 29.99 -2.37
C ALA A 498 10.18 29.52 -1.16
N ILE A 499 10.81 28.83 -0.22
CA ILE A 499 10.32 28.58 1.13
C ILE A 499 11.32 29.24 2.08
N HIS A 500 10.83 29.95 3.10
CA HIS A 500 11.71 30.54 4.11
C HIS A 500 11.11 30.40 5.51
N ARG A 501 11.98 30.15 6.48
CA ARG A 501 11.63 30.16 7.90
C ARG A 501 11.91 31.55 8.49
N ASP A 502 10.90 32.17 9.09
CA ASP A 502 11.08 33.40 9.86
C ASP A 502 11.67 33.04 11.25
N PRO A 503 12.86 33.56 11.60
CA PRO A 503 13.48 33.26 12.89
C PRO A 503 12.70 33.76 14.10
N SER A 504 11.83 34.77 13.93
CA SER A 504 11.08 35.40 15.04
C SER A 504 9.78 34.67 15.35
N THR A 505 9.08 34.19 14.33
CA THR A 505 7.81 33.45 14.45
C THR A 505 7.99 31.95 14.36
N GLU A 506 9.13 31.50 13.83
CA GLU A 506 9.45 30.10 13.50
C GLU A 506 8.60 29.51 12.37
N PHE A 507 7.69 30.28 11.76
CA PHE A 507 6.87 29.85 10.64
C PHE A 507 7.66 29.67 9.36
N TYR A 508 7.22 28.68 8.55
CA TYR A 508 7.69 28.43 7.19
C TYR A 508 6.71 29.06 6.20
N ALA A 509 7.16 30.00 5.42
CA ALA A 509 6.33 30.74 4.47
C ALA A 509 6.75 30.46 3.03
N VAL A 510 5.77 30.42 2.12
CA VAL A 510 5.98 30.39 0.67
C VAL A 510 6.23 31.80 0.15
N ASP A 511 7.32 32.00 -0.58
CA ASP A 511 7.51 33.19 -1.42
C ASP A 511 6.87 32.90 -2.81
N PHE A 512 5.61 33.32 -2.97
CA PHE A 512 4.84 33.06 -4.19
C PHE A 512 5.45 33.69 -5.46
N GLN A 513 6.33 34.64 -5.34
CA GLN A 513 7.03 35.26 -6.49
C GLN A 513 8.21 34.39 -6.95
N LYS A 514 8.93 33.78 -6.00
CA LYS A 514 10.07 32.92 -6.31
C LYS A 514 9.70 31.48 -6.63
N MET A 515 8.57 31.01 -6.09
CA MET A 515 8.14 29.61 -6.21
C MET A 515 8.12 29.11 -7.68
N PRO A 516 7.54 29.81 -8.66
CA PRO A 516 7.51 29.32 -10.04
C PRO A 516 8.89 29.05 -10.64
N ALA A 517 9.84 29.95 -10.43
CA ALA A 517 11.19 29.80 -10.97
C ALA A 517 11.97 28.68 -10.26
N ALA A 518 11.78 28.54 -8.95
CA ALA A 518 12.40 27.48 -8.16
C ALA A 518 11.87 26.10 -8.54
N MET A 519 10.54 25.96 -8.73
CA MET A 519 9.90 24.73 -9.21
C MET A 519 10.40 24.34 -10.60
N ALA A 520 10.43 25.27 -11.56
CA ALA A 520 10.94 25.00 -12.91
C ALA A 520 12.42 24.57 -12.91
N SER A 521 13.24 25.17 -12.04
CA SER A 521 14.64 24.79 -11.88
C SER A 521 14.79 23.40 -11.29
N LEU A 522 13.95 23.03 -10.31
CA LEU A 522 13.96 21.69 -9.71
C LEU A 522 13.43 20.64 -10.68
N ALA A 523 12.31 20.91 -11.37
CA ALA A 523 11.76 20.00 -12.39
C ALA A 523 12.82 19.65 -13.46
N LYS A 524 13.55 20.66 -13.95
CA LYS A 524 14.65 20.43 -14.90
C LYS A 524 15.71 19.50 -14.33
N GLU A 525 16.15 19.70 -13.09
CA GLU A 525 17.16 18.88 -12.44
C GLU A 525 16.72 17.42 -12.30
N LEU A 526 15.48 17.19 -11.82
CA LEU A 526 14.96 15.84 -11.60
C LEU A 526 14.75 15.10 -12.92
N LEU A 527 14.16 15.76 -13.92
CA LEU A 527 13.96 15.21 -15.26
C LEU A 527 15.29 14.88 -15.96
N GLU A 528 16.34 15.73 -15.81
CA GLU A 528 17.68 15.42 -16.33
C GLU A 528 18.33 14.23 -15.62
N GLN A 529 18.10 14.04 -14.30
CA GLN A 529 18.58 12.85 -13.58
C GLN A 529 17.95 11.58 -14.13
N GLU A 530 16.65 11.58 -14.41
CA GLU A 530 15.97 10.46 -15.05
C GLU A 530 16.49 10.22 -16.47
N ALA A 531 16.55 11.26 -17.31
CA ALA A 531 17.01 11.16 -18.69
C ALA A 531 18.44 10.62 -18.79
N THR A 532 19.33 11.01 -17.87
CA THR A 532 20.74 10.55 -17.88
C THR A 532 20.93 9.20 -17.20
N GLY A 533 20.05 8.78 -16.30
CA GLY A 533 20.21 7.57 -15.50
C GLY A 533 21.47 7.60 -14.61
N ASP A 534 21.93 8.79 -14.22
CA ASP A 534 23.16 8.97 -13.42
C ASP A 534 22.90 8.68 -11.94
N ARG A 535 23.08 7.42 -11.58
CA ARG A 535 22.93 6.94 -10.22
C ARG A 535 23.73 7.74 -9.19
N ALA A 536 25.00 8.04 -9.49
CA ALA A 536 25.87 8.73 -8.54
C ALA A 536 25.40 10.19 -8.30
N ARG A 537 24.92 10.87 -9.35
CA ARG A 537 24.31 12.20 -9.26
C ARG A 537 23.09 12.14 -8.35
N THR A 538 22.19 11.17 -8.56
CA THR A 538 20.97 11.02 -7.78
C THR A 538 21.25 10.69 -6.30
N GLU A 539 22.13 9.71 -6.02
CA GLU A 539 22.53 9.39 -4.64
C GLU A 539 23.12 10.63 -3.90
N ASN A 540 23.98 11.40 -4.56
CA ASN A 540 24.55 12.63 -3.98
C ASN A 540 23.51 13.73 -3.81
N TRP A 541 22.51 13.81 -4.70
CA TRP A 541 21.42 14.78 -4.62
C TRP A 541 20.56 14.54 -3.38
N PHE A 542 20.03 13.33 -3.20
CA PHE A 542 19.23 12.98 -2.03
C PHE A 542 20.06 13.06 -0.73
N LYS A 543 21.32 12.63 -0.75
CA LYS A 543 22.23 12.81 0.39
C LYS A 543 22.42 14.26 0.80
N LYS A 544 22.36 15.19 -0.15
CA LYS A 544 22.46 16.64 0.15
C LYS A 544 21.14 17.21 0.67
N TYR A 545 20.03 16.87 0.03
CA TYR A 545 18.77 17.58 0.24
C TYR A 545 17.73 16.81 1.08
N ALA A 546 17.72 15.48 1.07
CA ALA A 546 16.81 14.69 1.89
C ALA A 546 17.36 14.52 3.32
N VAL A 547 17.65 15.64 3.98
CA VAL A 547 18.18 15.68 5.35
C VAL A 547 17.29 16.58 6.19
N MET A 548 16.77 16.04 7.28
CA MET A 548 15.89 16.76 8.19
C MET A 548 16.66 17.85 8.95
N PRO A 549 16.36 19.15 8.75
CA PRO A 549 16.98 20.22 9.53
C PRO A 549 16.53 20.13 11.00
N PRO A 550 17.45 20.37 11.97
CA PRO A 550 17.10 20.30 13.40
C PRO A 550 15.95 21.23 13.81
N GLU A 551 15.86 22.40 13.20
CA GLU A 551 14.78 23.37 13.44
C GLU A 551 13.42 22.91 12.91
N LEU A 552 13.38 22.20 11.78
CA LEU A 552 12.14 21.61 11.25
C LEU A 552 11.71 20.40 12.09
N ALA A 553 12.66 19.55 12.48
CA ALA A 553 12.39 18.45 13.40
C ALA A 553 11.81 18.95 14.73
N ALA A 554 12.36 20.03 15.28
CA ALA A 554 11.86 20.64 16.51
C ALA A 554 10.47 21.27 16.34
N ALA A 555 10.18 21.88 15.18
CA ALA A 555 8.88 22.46 14.87
C ALA A 555 7.81 21.37 14.73
N LEU A 556 8.09 20.28 14.01
CA LEU A 556 7.21 19.11 13.88
C LEU A 556 6.95 18.43 15.23
N ALA A 557 7.96 18.32 16.09
CA ALA A 557 7.83 17.74 17.42
C ALA A 557 6.88 18.53 18.34
N LYS A 558 6.80 19.85 18.18
CA LYS A 558 5.83 20.70 18.90
C LYS A 558 4.38 20.40 18.47
N GLY A 559 4.14 19.94 17.24
CA GLY A 559 2.85 19.51 16.71
C GLY A 559 2.59 18.01 16.86
N SER A 560 3.21 17.34 17.85
CA SER A 560 3.07 15.90 18.08
C SER A 560 1.65 15.46 18.49
N ASP A 561 0.82 16.38 18.94
CA ASP A 561 -0.62 16.19 19.24
C ASP A 561 -1.50 16.21 17.98
N ILE A 562 -0.99 16.71 16.85
CA ILE A 562 -1.67 16.65 15.57
C ILE A 562 -1.57 15.22 15.00
N PRO A 563 -2.68 14.59 14.59
CA PRO A 563 -2.65 13.25 14.01
C PRO A 563 -1.72 13.14 12.80
N VAL A 564 -1.27 11.93 12.50
CA VAL A 564 -0.45 11.62 11.31
C VAL A 564 -1.34 11.19 10.15
N ASP A 565 -2.40 10.41 10.45
CA ASP A 565 -3.38 10.00 9.45
C ASP A 565 -4.78 9.87 10.08
N VAL A 566 -5.76 9.49 9.26
CA VAL A 566 -7.15 9.28 9.67
C VAL A 566 -7.43 7.79 9.89
N ASP A 567 -8.35 7.48 10.82
CA ASP A 567 -8.97 6.16 10.99
C ASP A 567 -10.43 6.28 10.52
N PRO A 568 -10.79 5.69 9.36
CA PRO A 568 -12.12 5.84 8.80
C PRO A 568 -13.15 5.02 9.57
N ASP A 569 -14.27 5.66 9.94
CA ASP A 569 -15.42 5.03 10.57
C ASP A 569 -16.61 5.09 9.61
N PHE A 570 -16.82 4.01 8.86
CA PHE A 570 -17.88 3.86 7.88
C PHE A 570 -19.21 3.51 8.53
N ASP A 571 -20.31 3.69 7.79
CA ASP A 571 -21.65 3.29 8.23
C ASP A 571 -21.86 1.76 8.20
N PHE A 572 -20.95 1.02 7.58
CA PHE A 572 -20.98 -0.44 7.43
C PHE A 572 -19.89 -1.09 8.29
N HIS A 573 -20.26 -2.18 8.99
CA HIS A 573 -19.36 -2.90 9.90
C HIS A 573 -19.46 -4.42 9.70
N PRO A 574 -19.05 -4.97 8.55
CA PRO A 574 -19.04 -6.41 8.36
C PRO A 574 -18.10 -7.10 9.37
N PRO A 575 -18.46 -8.28 9.89
CA PRO A 575 -17.65 -8.96 10.90
C PRO A 575 -16.37 -9.55 10.30
N VAL A 576 -15.22 -9.29 10.92
CA VAL A 576 -13.97 -10.02 10.67
C VAL A 576 -14.06 -11.40 11.32
N ARG A 577 -13.81 -12.49 10.54
CA ARG A 577 -13.96 -13.89 10.95
C ARG A 577 -12.65 -14.66 10.96
#